data_ffc71ae787ceb5b4093aff13e910be99
#
_entry.id   ffc71ae787ceb5b4093aff13e910be99
#
_cell.length_a   1.000
_cell.length_b   1.000
_cell.length_c   1.000
_cell.angle_alpha   90.00
_cell.angle_beta   90.00
_cell.angle_gamma   90.00
#
_symmetry.space_group_name_H-M   'P 1'
#
loop_
_entity.id
_entity.type
_entity.pdbx_description
1 polymer ?
#
loop_
_entity_poly.entity_id
_entity_poly.type
_entity_poly.pdbx_seq_one_letter_code
_entity_poly.pdbx_strand_id
1 'polypeptide(L)'
;NTRMDTSARKRVELHCHTKMSDMDGVSDVKDIVKRAMKWGHKAIAITDHGDVQAFPDANHTVPSDSDFKVIYGVEAYLVDDLKGMVTDSQNQDLDADYVVFDLETTGFSPETNRIIEIGAVKVQNGKIVDKFSTFVNPQVPIPFRIEQLTSINDSMVIDAPVIADILPEFMKFCEGCVMVAHNAD
;
A
#
# COMPACT_ATOMS: atom_id res chain seq x y z
N ASN A 1 -22.93 16.16 -22.07
CA ASN A 1 -24.13 16.20 -21.21
C ASN A 1 -23.80 16.76 -19.85
N THR A 2 -24.16 18.04 -19.63
CA THR A 2 -23.96 18.66 -18.32
C THR A 2 -25.12 18.24 -17.42
N ARG A 3 -24.88 17.31 -16.52
CA ARG A 3 -25.86 16.97 -15.48
C ARG A 3 -26.00 18.15 -14.51
N MET A 4 -27.23 18.42 -14.11
CA MET A 4 -27.55 19.40 -13.07
C MET A 4 -28.03 18.67 -11.83
N ASP A 5 -27.63 19.16 -10.65
CA ASP A 5 -28.26 18.74 -9.41
C ASP A 5 -29.61 19.41 -9.27
N THR A 6 -30.67 18.64 -9.38
CA THR A 6 -32.08 19.12 -9.29
C THR A 6 -32.67 18.87 -7.89
N SER A 7 -31.89 18.36 -6.94
CA SER A 7 -32.36 18.08 -5.60
C SER A 7 -32.82 19.36 -4.90
N ALA A 8 -33.98 19.33 -4.25
CA ALA A 8 -34.48 20.45 -3.47
C ALA A 8 -33.59 20.78 -2.26
N ARG A 9 -33.04 19.74 -1.62
CA ARG A 9 -32.07 19.89 -0.54
C ARG A 9 -30.67 19.58 -1.07
N LYS A 10 -29.79 20.58 -1.08
CA LYS A 10 -28.40 20.43 -1.49
C LYS A 10 -27.57 19.83 -0.37
N ARG A 11 -26.67 18.91 -0.75
CA ARG A 11 -25.66 18.39 0.18
C ARG A 11 -24.43 19.30 0.22
N VAL A 12 -23.63 19.19 1.24
CA VAL A 12 -22.26 19.67 1.28
C VAL A 12 -21.36 18.43 1.08
N GLU A 13 -20.52 18.46 0.05
CA GLU A 13 -19.53 17.42 -0.16
C GLU A 13 -18.40 17.63 0.83
N LEU A 14 -18.11 16.61 1.65
CA LEU A 14 -17.10 16.69 2.70
C LEU A 14 -15.84 15.86 2.38
N HIS A 15 -15.82 15.11 1.29
CA HIS A 15 -14.71 14.27 0.86
C HIS A 15 -14.57 14.38 -0.65
N CYS A 16 -13.62 15.20 -1.11
CA CYS A 16 -13.44 15.48 -2.53
C CYS A 16 -11.96 15.66 -2.87
N HIS A 17 -11.51 14.87 -3.83
CA HIS A 17 -10.15 14.92 -4.37
C HIS A 17 -10.09 15.68 -5.66
N THR A 18 -9.04 16.48 -5.83
CA THR A 18 -8.73 17.20 -7.07
C THR A 18 -7.63 16.46 -7.84
N LYS A 19 -7.21 17.01 -8.98
CA LYS A 19 -6.05 16.49 -9.73
C LYS A 19 -4.72 16.58 -8.96
N MET A 20 -4.70 17.22 -7.78
CA MET A 20 -3.54 17.26 -6.89
C MET A 20 -3.40 15.96 -6.08
N SER A 21 -4.49 15.20 -5.91
CA SER A 21 -4.42 13.81 -5.43
C SER A 21 -3.86 12.93 -6.54
N ASP A 22 -2.53 12.73 -6.52
CA ASP A 22 -1.82 11.98 -7.56
C ASP A 22 -2.38 10.56 -7.72
N MET A 23 -2.54 10.11 -8.96
CA MET A 23 -3.11 8.82 -9.37
C MET A 23 -4.58 8.56 -8.95
N ASP A 24 -5.28 9.53 -8.33
CA ASP A 24 -6.66 9.38 -7.86
C ASP A 24 -7.60 10.43 -8.46
N GLY A 25 -7.33 11.73 -8.26
CA GLY A 25 -8.15 12.82 -8.77
C GLY A 25 -7.75 13.24 -10.19
N VAL A 26 -8.75 13.55 -11.03
CA VAL A 26 -8.51 14.05 -12.40
C VAL A 26 -9.06 15.45 -12.64
N SER A 27 -9.95 15.94 -11.77
CA SER A 27 -10.66 17.21 -11.96
C SER A 27 -9.87 18.39 -11.39
N ASP A 28 -9.86 19.50 -12.12
CA ASP A 28 -9.30 20.75 -11.60
C ASP A 28 -10.18 21.31 -10.48
N VAL A 29 -9.57 21.80 -9.41
CA VAL A 29 -10.29 22.36 -8.26
C VAL A 29 -11.20 23.53 -8.65
N LYS A 30 -10.78 24.37 -9.62
CA LYS A 30 -11.60 25.48 -10.12
C LYS A 30 -12.89 25.00 -10.76
N ASP A 31 -12.81 23.89 -11.48
CA ASP A 31 -13.99 23.30 -12.13
C ASP A 31 -14.93 22.65 -11.12
N ILE A 32 -14.38 22.00 -10.10
CA ILE A 32 -15.13 21.41 -8.99
C ILE A 32 -15.90 22.50 -8.23
N VAL A 33 -15.21 23.56 -7.79
CA VAL A 33 -15.80 24.68 -7.05
C VAL A 33 -16.88 25.38 -7.86
N LYS A 34 -16.58 25.76 -9.13
CA LYS A 34 -17.57 26.37 -10.03
C LYS A 34 -18.78 25.49 -10.25
N ARG A 35 -18.59 24.17 -10.34
CA ARG A 35 -19.70 23.22 -10.50
C ARG A 35 -20.57 23.16 -9.26
N ALA A 36 -19.98 23.10 -8.07
CA ALA A 36 -20.71 23.10 -6.81
C ALA A 36 -21.55 24.38 -6.64
N MET A 37 -20.95 25.55 -6.92
CA MET A 37 -21.66 26.84 -6.92
C MET A 37 -22.83 26.87 -7.94
N LYS A 38 -22.59 26.41 -9.18
CA LYS A 38 -23.61 26.33 -10.22
C LYS A 38 -24.78 25.42 -9.84
N TRP A 39 -24.53 24.39 -9.05
CA TRP A 39 -25.56 23.48 -8.56
C TRP A 39 -26.32 24.01 -7.34
N GLY A 40 -25.89 25.16 -6.79
CA GLY A 40 -26.51 25.79 -5.63
C GLY A 40 -26.11 25.14 -4.31
N HIS A 41 -24.98 24.44 -4.26
CA HIS A 41 -24.40 23.98 -2.99
C HIS A 41 -23.92 25.18 -2.17
N LYS A 42 -23.92 25.07 -0.85
CA LYS A 42 -23.47 26.14 0.05
C LYS A 42 -21.99 26.06 0.37
N ALA A 43 -21.42 24.87 0.26
CA ALA A 43 -20.01 24.61 0.53
C ALA A 43 -19.54 23.35 -0.14
N ILE A 44 -18.20 23.19 -0.21
CA ILE A 44 -17.52 21.95 -0.59
C ILE A 44 -16.23 21.84 0.21
N ALA A 45 -15.87 20.64 0.67
CA ALA A 45 -14.54 20.36 1.18
C ALA A 45 -13.59 19.97 0.06
N ILE A 46 -12.35 20.38 0.17
CA ILE A 46 -11.23 19.91 -0.64
C ILE A 46 -10.31 19.13 0.30
N THR A 47 -10.15 17.84 0.03
CA THR A 47 -9.51 16.86 0.93
C THR A 47 -8.58 15.96 0.14
N ASP A 48 -7.58 16.56 -0.53
CA ASP A 48 -6.60 15.83 -1.32
C ASP A 48 -5.73 14.91 -0.44
N HIS A 49 -5.20 13.86 -1.02
CA HIS A 49 -4.33 12.89 -0.35
C HIS A 49 -2.99 13.52 0.02
N GLY A 50 -2.74 13.67 1.32
CA GLY A 50 -1.45 14.07 1.88
C GLY A 50 -0.94 15.46 1.51
N ASP A 51 -1.75 16.28 0.79
CA ASP A 51 -1.34 17.61 0.35
C ASP A 51 -2.46 18.66 0.45
N VAL A 52 -2.07 19.91 0.25
CA VAL A 52 -2.96 21.08 0.32
C VAL A 52 -2.76 22.03 -0.87
N GLN A 53 -2.17 21.56 -1.96
CA GLN A 53 -1.76 22.37 -3.10
C GLN A 53 -2.94 23.01 -3.83
N ALA A 54 -4.14 22.42 -3.75
CA ALA A 54 -5.36 22.96 -4.38
C ALA A 54 -5.95 24.18 -3.65
N PHE A 55 -5.54 24.47 -2.41
CA PHE A 55 -6.18 25.49 -1.57
C PHE A 55 -6.12 26.92 -2.14
N PRO A 56 -4.98 27.44 -2.64
CA PRO A 56 -4.93 28.76 -3.21
C PRO A 56 -5.90 28.94 -4.39
N ASP A 57 -5.95 27.96 -5.27
CA ASP A 57 -6.82 27.99 -6.44
C ASP A 57 -8.31 27.83 -6.07
N ALA A 58 -8.62 27.00 -5.08
CA ALA A 58 -9.97 26.89 -4.55
C ALA A 58 -10.44 28.23 -3.96
N ASN A 59 -9.59 28.86 -3.14
CA ASN A 59 -9.88 30.16 -2.53
C ASN A 59 -10.11 31.27 -3.56
N HIS A 60 -9.24 31.38 -4.55
CA HIS A 60 -9.34 32.40 -5.59
C HIS A 60 -10.50 32.17 -6.56
N THR A 61 -11.09 30.96 -6.58
CA THR A 61 -12.21 30.66 -7.47
C THR A 61 -13.54 31.17 -6.93
N VAL A 62 -13.65 31.33 -5.61
CA VAL A 62 -14.87 31.84 -4.97
C VAL A 62 -14.87 33.37 -5.01
N PRO A 63 -15.90 34.02 -5.61
CA PRO A 63 -16.02 35.46 -5.56
C PRO A 63 -16.08 36.00 -4.13
N SER A 64 -15.48 37.16 -3.88
CA SER A 64 -15.38 37.74 -2.51
C SER A 64 -16.73 38.12 -1.90
N ASP A 65 -17.76 38.32 -2.73
CA ASP A 65 -19.14 38.64 -2.34
C ASP A 65 -20.04 37.41 -2.27
N SER A 66 -19.50 36.20 -2.43
CA SER A 66 -20.23 34.94 -2.40
C SER A 66 -20.35 34.38 -0.99
N ASP A 67 -21.53 33.89 -0.63
CA ASP A 67 -21.76 33.13 0.60
C ASP A 67 -21.25 31.67 0.52
N PHE A 68 -20.77 31.23 -0.66
CA PHE A 68 -20.24 29.90 -0.85
C PHE A 68 -18.94 29.71 -0.07
N LYS A 69 -18.78 28.56 0.60
CA LYS A 69 -17.60 28.26 1.42
C LYS A 69 -16.80 27.10 0.87
N VAL A 70 -15.49 27.25 0.83
CA VAL A 70 -14.56 26.13 0.71
C VAL A 70 -14.16 25.70 2.13
N ILE A 71 -14.30 24.41 2.39
CA ILE A 71 -13.82 23.78 3.62
C ILE A 71 -12.46 23.16 3.27
N TYR A 72 -11.43 23.59 3.98
CA TYR A 72 -10.06 23.12 3.74
C TYR A 72 -9.79 21.92 4.64
N GLY A 73 -9.41 20.82 4.04
CA GLY A 73 -9.10 19.58 4.73
C GLY A 73 -8.00 18.82 4.00
N VAL A 74 -7.58 17.71 4.56
CA VAL A 74 -6.60 16.81 3.97
C VAL A 74 -6.98 15.39 4.33
N GLU A 75 -6.86 14.45 3.41
CA GLU A 75 -6.88 13.04 3.73
C GLU A 75 -5.48 12.63 4.18
N ALA A 76 -5.27 12.66 5.49
CA ALA A 76 -3.97 12.42 6.09
C ALA A 76 -3.70 10.92 6.30
N TYR A 77 -2.45 10.55 6.20
CA TYR A 77 -1.98 9.21 6.55
C TYR A 77 -1.51 9.20 8.00
N LEU A 78 -2.18 8.40 8.84
CA LEU A 78 -1.74 8.18 10.21
C LEU A 78 -0.66 7.09 10.22
N VAL A 79 0.53 7.44 10.65
CA VAL A 79 1.66 6.51 10.82
C VAL A 79 1.90 6.31 12.32
N ASP A 80 2.04 5.08 12.74
CA ASP A 80 2.46 4.75 14.11
C ASP A 80 3.99 4.75 14.20
N ASP A 81 4.56 5.89 14.57
CA ASP A 81 6.01 6.06 14.73
C ASP A 81 6.59 5.26 15.93
N LEU A 82 5.72 4.68 16.78
CA LEU A 82 6.16 3.85 17.90
C LEU A 82 6.45 2.42 17.46
N LYS A 83 5.98 2.02 16.28
CA LYS A 83 6.26 0.71 15.70
C LYS A 83 7.67 0.70 15.12
N GLY A 84 8.59 0.06 15.84
CA GLY A 84 9.98 -0.07 15.39
C GLY A 84 10.07 -0.92 14.11
N MET A 85 10.90 -0.51 13.17
CA MET A 85 11.25 -1.32 11.98
C MET A 85 12.17 -2.49 12.31
N VAL A 86 12.75 -2.52 13.52
CA VAL A 86 13.71 -3.52 13.97
C VAL A 86 13.16 -4.19 15.23
N THR A 87 13.03 -5.51 15.16
CA THR A 87 12.67 -6.36 16.29
C THR A 87 13.92 -7.10 16.80
N ASP A 88 14.05 -7.28 18.10
CA ASP A 88 15.13 -8.03 18.77
C ASP A 88 16.54 -7.56 18.39
N SER A 89 16.73 -6.24 18.27
CA SER A 89 18.04 -5.65 17.95
C SER A 89 19.12 -6.11 18.89
N GLN A 90 20.25 -6.55 18.32
CA GLN A 90 21.48 -6.89 19.03
C GLN A 90 22.51 -5.75 18.95
N ASN A 91 22.07 -4.53 18.57
CA ASN A 91 22.94 -3.36 18.30
C ASN A 91 24.04 -3.64 17.26
N GLN A 92 23.73 -4.46 16.26
CA GLN A 92 24.61 -4.72 15.13
C GLN A 92 24.80 -3.49 14.24
N ASP A 93 25.98 -3.35 13.68
CA ASP A 93 26.29 -2.28 12.73
C ASP A 93 25.60 -2.49 11.38
N LEU A 94 25.54 -1.41 10.55
CA LEU A 94 24.90 -1.46 9.22
C LEU A 94 25.65 -2.35 8.21
N ASP A 95 26.89 -2.76 8.52
CA ASP A 95 27.71 -3.67 7.72
C ASP A 95 27.61 -5.15 8.21
N ALA A 96 26.64 -5.44 9.08
CA ALA A 96 26.31 -6.80 9.47
C ALA A 96 25.93 -7.67 8.26
N ASP A 97 25.95 -8.98 8.46
CA ASP A 97 25.45 -9.93 7.48
C ASP A 97 23.92 -9.96 7.49
N TYR A 98 23.31 -9.88 6.30
CA TYR A 98 21.86 -9.85 6.12
C TYR A 98 21.38 -11.03 5.29
N VAL A 99 20.18 -11.52 5.61
CA VAL A 99 19.35 -12.30 4.69
C VAL A 99 18.12 -11.49 4.35
N VAL A 100 18.03 -11.06 3.11
CA VAL A 100 16.85 -10.38 2.57
C VAL A 100 15.99 -11.42 1.88
N PHE A 101 14.74 -11.56 2.30
CA PHE A 101 13.84 -12.61 1.80
C PHE A 101 12.45 -12.10 1.52
N ASP A 102 11.76 -12.83 0.69
CA ASP A 102 10.36 -12.65 0.38
C ASP A 102 9.66 -14.01 0.29
N LEU A 103 8.34 -14.02 0.55
CA LEU A 103 7.52 -15.21 0.58
C LEU A 103 6.31 -15.04 -0.34
N GLU A 104 6.09 -16.02 -1.21
CA GLU A 104 4.80 -16.16 -1.88
C GLU A 104 3.91 -17.14 -1.12
N THR A 105 2.63 -16.82 -1.03
CA THR A 105 1.68 -17.55 -0.18
C THR A 105 0.34 -17.78 -0.88
N THR A 106 -0.47 -18.70 -0.38
CA THR A 106 -1.83 -18.95 -0.89
C THR A 106 -2.84 -17.84 -0.56
N GLY A 107 -2.41 -16.76 0.10
CA GLY A 107 -3.23 -15.59 0.48
C GLY A 107 -2.55 -14.75 1.55
N PHE A 108 -3.24 -13.75 2.09
CA PHE A 108 -2.65 -12.69 2.92
C PHE A 108 -2.75 -12.90 4.43
N SER A 109 -3.36 -14.00 4.90
CA SER A 109 -3.48 -14.28 6.34
C SER A 109 -2.37 -15.21 6.81
N PRO A 110 -1.51 -14.82 7.76
CA PRO A 110 -0.47 -15.69 8.29
C PRO A 110 -1.03 -16.88 9.07
N GLU A 111 -2.27 -16.80 9.57
CA GLU A 111 -2.91 -17.87 10.35
C GLU A 111 -3.47 -18.99 9.48
N THR A 112 -3.98 -18.67 8.29
CA THR A 112 -4.77 -19.59 7.47
C THR A 112 -4.15 -19.93 6.12
N ASN A 113 -3.24 -19.11 5.64
CA ASN A 113 -2.58 -19.31 4.35
C ASN A 113 -1.22 -20.02 4.50
N ARG A 114 -0.73 -20.53 3.38
CA ARG A 114 0.46 -21.37 3.35
C ARG A 114 1.49 -20.82 2.37
N ILE A 115 2.76 -21.00 2.68
CA ILE A 115 3.88 -20.61 1.82
C ILE A 115 3.88 -21.51 0.57
N ILE A 116 4.12 -20.90 -0.60
CA ILE A 116 4.28 -21.59 -1.89
C ILE A 116 5.64 -21.35 -2.53
N GLU A 117 6.36 -20.28 -2.13
CA GLU A 117 7.74 -20.04 -2.53
C GLU A 117 8.48 -19.28 -1.41
N ILE A 118 9.78 -19.57 -1.27
CA ILE A 118 10.73 -18.79 -0.47
C ILE A 118 11.85 -18.33 -1.39
N GLY A 119 12.03 -17.02 -1.52
CA GLY A 119 13.16 -16.40 -2.19
C GLY A 119 14.01 -15.61 -1.21
N ALA A 120 15.32 -15.83 -1.17
CA ALA A 120 16.22 -15.11 -0.29
C ALA A 120 17.60 -14.89 -0.90
N VAL A 121 18.25 -13.81 -0.46
CA VAL A 121 19.66 -13.54 -0.76
C VAL A 121 20.42 -13.25 0.53
N LYS A 122 21.63 -13.81 0.63
CA LYS A 122 22.56 -13.48 1.70
C LYS A 122 23.48 -12.36 1.25
N VAL A 123 23.58 -11.32 2.06
CA VAL A 123 24.38 -10.12 1.80
C VAL A 123 25.46 -9.97 2.84
N GLN A 124 26.72 -9.90 2.41
CA GLN A 124 27.87 -9.67 3.27
C GLN A 124 28.71 -8.52 2.69
N ASN A 125 29.12 -7.59 3.53
CA ASN A 125 29.88 -6.40 3.09
C ASN A 125 29.22 -5.68 1.88
N GLY A 126 27.89 -5.57 1.87
CA GLY A 126 27.12 -4.92 0.82
C GLY A 126 27.06 -5.70 -0.51
N LYS A 127 27.46 -6.97 -0.54
CA LYS A 127 27.42 -7.82 -1.75
C LYS A 127 26.61 -9.09 -1.53
N ILE A 128 25.83 -9.47 -2.53
CA ILE A 128 25.15 -10.76 -2.54
C ILE A 128 26.20 -11.86 -2.66
N VAL A 129 26.28 -12.74 -1.66
CA VAL A 129 27.25 -13.84 -1.59
C VAL A 129 26.60 -15.20 -1.78
N ASP A 130 25.31 -15.34 -1.51
CA ASP A 130 24.57 -16.59 -1.64
C ASP A 130 23.06 -16.33 -1.92
N LYS A 131 22.38 -17.35 -2.42
CA LYS A 131 20.94 -17.30 -2.73
C LYS A 131 20.25 -18.57 -2.27
N PHE A 132 19.03 -18.41 -1.80
CA PHE A 132 18.09 -19.49 -1.49
C PHE A 132 16.81 -19.25 -2.27
N SER A 133 16.34 -20.23 -3.04
CA SER A 133 15.09 -20.13 -3.78
C SER A 133 14.50 -21.52 -3.92
N THR A 134 13.26 -21.70 -3.48
CA THR A 134 12.56 -22.96 -3.56
C THR A 134 11.05 -22.78 -3.59
N PHE A 135 10.37 -23.59 -4.40
CA PHE A 135 8.93 -23.78 -4.24
C PHE A 135 8.65 -24.64 -3.01
N VAL A 136 7.47 -24.46 -2.45
CA VAL A 136 6.98 -25.21 -1.29
C VAL A 136 5.59 -25.75 -1.63
N ASN A 137 5.37 -27.04 -1.41
CA ASN A 137 4.06 -27.65 -1.56
C ASN A 137 3.13 -27.22 -0.40
N PRO A 138 2.11 -26.40 -0.66
CA PRO A 138 1.20 -25.93 0.39
C PRO A 138 0.24 -27.00 0.88
N GLN A 139 0.15 -28.16 0.19
CA GLN A 139 -0.80 -29.24 0.45
C GLN A 139 -2.29 -28.81 0.38
N VAL A 140 -2.54 -27.67 -0.24
CA VAL A 140 -3.89 -27.12 -0.52
C VAL A 140 -3.87 -26.47 -1.91
N PRO A 141 -4.99 -26.39 -2.62
CA PRO A 141 -5.05 -25.70 -3.90
C PRO A 141 -4.68 -24.21 -3.79
N ILE A 142 -3.96 -23.71 -4.78
CA ILE A 142 -3.65 -22.27 -4.90
C ILE A 142 -4.89 -21.56 -5.47
N PRO A 143 -5.45 -20.54 -4.77
CA PRO A 143 -6.58 -19.79 -5.30
C PRO A 143 -6.23 -19.09 -6.62
N PHE A 144 -7.13 -19.10 -7.59
CA PHE A 144 -6.92 -18.49 -8.91
C PHE A 144 -6.44 -17.04 -8.85
N ARG A 145 -6.93 -16.24 -7.87
CA ARG A 145 -6.48 -14.87 -7.65
C ARG A 145 -5.00 -14.80 -7.29
N ILE A 146 -4.50 -15.75 -6.52
CA ILE A 146 -3.09 -15.83 -6.12
C ILE A 146 -2.25 -16.28 -7.31
N GLU A 147 -2.71 -17.27 -8.09
CA GLU A 147 -2.05 -17.66 -9.33
C GLU A 147 -1.90 -16.47 -10.30
N GLN A 148 -2.94 -15.63 -10.44
CA GLN A 148 -2.85 -14.41 -11.26
C GLN A 148 -1.85 -13.39 -10.71
N LEU A 149 -1.69 -13.30 -9.39
CA LEU A 149 -0.80 -12.34 -8.75
C LEU A 149 0.67 -12.79 -8.81
N THR A 150 0.94 -14.05 -8.47
CA THR A 150 2.30 -14.61 -8.31
C THR A 150 2.81 -15.33 -9.56
N SER A 151 1.90 -15.69 -10.46
CA SER A 151 2.13 -16.59 -11.59
C SER A 151 2.53 -18.03 -11.18
N ILE A 152 2.36 -18.40 -9.92
CA ILE A 152 2.61 -19.72 -9.38
C ILE A 152 1.30 -20.52 -9.37
N ASN A 153 1.30 -21.69 -9.95
CA ASN A 153 0.14 -22.58 -10.01
C ASN A 153 0.41 -23.94 -9.35
N ASP A 154 -0.65 -24.72 -9.14
CA ASP A 154 -0.57 -26.02 -8.48
C ASP A 154 0.45 -26.97 -9.11
N SER A 155 0.59 -26.98 -10.44
CA SER A 155 1.52 -27.87 -11.13
C SER A 155 3.00 -27.55 -10.85
N MET A 156 3.32 -26.33 -10.44
CA MET A 156 4.69 -25.91 -10.12
C MET A 156 5.10 -26.34 -8.71
N VAL A 157 4.12 -26.52 -7.81
CA VAL A 157 4.39 -26.78 -6.40
C VAL A 157 4.04 -28.20 -5.93
N ILE A 158 3.32 -28.97 -6.76
CA ILE A 158 2.80 -30.29 -6.34
C ILE A 158 3.90 -31.29 -5.98
N ASP A 159 5.03 -31.25 -6.70
CA ASP A 159 6.18 -32.12 -6.47
C ASP A 159 7.26 -31.43 -5.60
N ALA A 160 7.02 -30.20 -5.14
CA ALA A 160 7.93 -29.50 -4.25
C ALA A 160 7.90 -30.09 -2.82
N PRO A 161 8.98 -29.95 -2.04
CA PRO A 161 9.00 -30.35 -0.67
C PRO A 161 8.00 -29.53 0.16
N VAL A 162 7.54 -30.08 1.28
CA VAL A 162 6.65 -29.39 2.22
C VAL A 162 7.44 -28.44 3.11
N ILE A 163 6.75 -27.48 3.72
CA ILE A 163 7.39 -26.47 4.58
C ILE A 163 8.19 -27.09 5.75
N ALA A 164 7.76 -28.23 6.27
CA ALA A 164 8.44 -28.92 7.36
C ALA A 164 9.87 -29.38 6.99
N ASP A 165 10.09 -29.68 5.70
CA ASP A 165 11.40 -30.08 5.20
C ASP A 165 12.28 -28.86 4.88
N ILE A 166 11.69 -27.80 4.33
CA ILE A 166 12.39 -26.59 3.88
C ILE A 166 12.74 -25.65 5.02
N LEU A 167 11.89 -25.51 6.02
CA LEU A 167 12.10 -24.54 7.09
C LEU A 167 13.42 -24.73 7.84
N PRO A 168 13.86 -25.96 8.19
CA PRO A 168 15.17 -26.14 8.81
C PRO A 168 16.35 -25.71 7.91
N GLU A 169 16.25 -25.92 6.60
CA GLU A 169 17.28 -25.50 5.65
C GLU A 169 17.33 -23.99 5.52
N PHE A 170 16.15 -23.34 5.44
CA PHE A 170 16.05 -21.88 5.39
C PHE A 170 16.57 -21.24 6.67
N MET A 171 16.22 -21.77 7.85
CA MET A 171 16.74 -21.28 9.13
C MET A 171 18.26 -21.42 9.23
N LYS A 172 18.83 -22.52 8.73
CA LYS A 172 20.28 -22.68 8.63
C LYS A 172 20.92 -21.67 7.68
N PHE A 173 20.25 -21.36 6.55
CA PHE A 173 20.69 -20.30 5.64
C PHE A 173 20.71 -18.92 6.31
N CYS A 174 19.77 -18.65 7.21
CA CYS A 174 19.66 -17.38 7.95
C CYS A 174 20.60 -17.29 9.17
N GLU A 175 21.27 -18.38 9.56
CA GLU A 175 22.06 -18.43 10.79
C GLU A 175 23.14 -17.34 10.82
N GLY A 176 23.18 -16.58 11.92
CA GLY A 176 24.13 -15.49 12.15
C GLY A 176 23.87 -14.20 11.36
N CYS A 177 22.75 -14.12 10.63
CA CYS A 177 22.39 -12.96 9.83
C CYS A 177 21.22 -12.20 10.43
N VAL A 178 21.13 -10.91 10.11
CA VAL A 178 19.93 -10.11 10.33
C VAL A 178 18.92 -10.44 9.23
N MET A 179 17.71 -10.83 9.60
CA MET A 179 16.63 -11.11 8.65
C MET A 179 15.93 -9.82 8.23
N VAL A 180 15.72 -9.64 6.94
CA VAL A 180 15.07 -8.45 6.36
C VAL A 180 13.98 -8.89 5.40
N ALA A 181 12.77 -8.41 5.60
CA ALA A 181 11.64 -8.62 4.69
C ALA A 181 10.75 -7.39 4.62
N HIS A 182 9.94 -7.31 3.56
CA HIS A 182 8.86 -6.34 3.48
C HIS A 182 7.68 -6.82 4.33
N ASN A 183 7.10 -5.93 5.17
CA ASN A 183 6.03 -6.29 6.12
C ASN A 183 6.39 -7.48 7.02
N ALA A 184 7.53 -7.41 7.69
CA ALA A 184 8.04 -8.46 8.56
C ALA A 184 7.41 -8.49 9.98
N ASP A 185 6.10 -8.23 10.06
CA ASP A 185 5.34 -8.24 11.34
C ASP A 185 4.77 -9.63 11.67
#